data_a2bddb12c24087537e2e48b50b2cf73e
#
_entry.id   a2bddb12c24087537e2e48b50b2cf73e
#
_cell.length_a   1.000
_cell.length_b   1.000
_cell.length_c   1.000
_cell.angle_alpha   90.00
_cell.angle_beta   90.00
_cell.angle_gamma   90.00
#
_symmetry.space_group_name_H-M   'P 1'
#
loop_
_entity.id
_entity.type
_entity.pdbx_description
1 polymer ?
#
loop_
_entity_poly.entity_id
_entity_poly.type
_entity_poly.pdbx_seq_one_letter_code
_entity_poly.pdbx_strand_id
1 'polypeptide(L)'
;MKTYTSGDVAQICGVSLRTVIRWIEKGELKGFKLPGRGNNRVSEENLINFLKAHDIPLPEELFSPGENLILIVDDEPAAARAIQRVLRGAGYETKIAVNGFEAGLLLTQLKPAVMTLDLNMPGLNGEDVISYVRHADNLISSRILVLSGASDAALERAVKLGADSCLSKPYVNSELLKQIEQLMEHSQEKLTETSRAI
;
A
#
# COMPACT_ATOMS: atom_id res chain seq x y z
N MET A 1 12.00 -14.89 3.39
CA MET A 1 11.11 -14.57 4.54
C MET A 1 11.90 -13.76 5.54
N LYS A 2 11.50 -12.51 5.79
CA LYS A 2 12.16 -11.62 6.75
C LYS A 2 11.80 -12.04 8.16
N THR A 3 12.76 -12.02 9.09
CA THR A 3 12.54 -12.44 10.49
C THR A 3 13.22 -11.48 11.44
N TYR A 4 12.61 -11.25 12.59
CA TYR A 4 13.06 -10.36 13.64
C TYR A 4 13.50 -11.14 14.88
N THR A 5 14.55 -10.68 15.57
CA THR A 5 14.89 -11.19 16.88
C THR A 5 13.90 -10.65 17.93
N SER A 6 13.85 -11.29 19.11
CA SER A 6 13.07 -10.72 20.22
C SER A 6 13.55 -9.32 20.63
N GLY A 7 14.83 -8.99 20.36
CA GLY A 7 15.38 -7.65 20.57
C GLY A 7 14.84 -6.63 19.59
N ASP A 8 14.80 -6.99 18.30
CA ASP A 8 14.23 -6.13 17.24
C ASP A 8 12.74 -5.85 17.53
N VAL A 9 11.99 -6.88 17.90
CA VAL A 9 10.57 -6.73 18.29
C VAL A 9 10.40 -5.83 19.51
N ALA A 10 11.28 -5.93 20.50
CA ALA A 10 11.25 -5.09 21.68
C ALA A 10 11.47 -3.61 21.35
N GLN A 11 12.40 -3.33 20.44
CA GLN A 11 12.68 -1.99 19.93
C GLN A 11 11.49 -1.44 19.12
N ILE A 12 10.96 -2.24 18.20
CA ILE A 12 9.81 -1.93 17.36
C ILE A 12 8.57 -1.57 18.21
N CYS A 13 8.28 -2.38 19.24
CA CYS A 13 7.10 -2.17 20.09
C CYS A 13 7.34 -1.18 21.25
N GLY A 14 8.55 -0.64 21.42
CA GLY A 14 8.88 0.26 22.53
C GLY A 14 8.78 -0.41 23.91
N VAL A 15 9.02 -1.72 24.00
CA VAL A 15 8.89 -2.52 25.24
C VAL A 15 10.19 -3.20 25.62
N SER A 16 10.24 -3.80 26.82
CA SER A 16 11.41 -4.58 27.27
C SER A 16 11.50 -5.93 26.52
N LEU A 17 12.72 -6.43 26.30
CA LEU A 17 12.95 -7.77 25.77
C LEU A 17 12.19 -8.85 26.57
N ARG A 18 12.10 -8.71 27.88
CA ARG A 18 11.37 -9.63 28.77
C ARG A 18 9.87 -9.66 28.46
N THR A 19 9.30 -8.53 28.05
CA THR A 19 7.90 -8.44 27.64
C THR A 19 7.66 -9.26 26.36
N VAL A 20 8.53 -9.13 25.38
CA VAL A 20 8.44 -9.89 24.11
C VAL A 20 8.58 -11.39 24.34
N ILE A 21 9.55 -11.81 25.19
CA ILE A 21 9.72 -13.22 25.54
C ILE A 21 8.44 -13.77 26.18
N ARG A 22 7.81 -13.02 27.08
CA ARG A 22 6.54 -13.41 27.73
C ARG A 22 5.40 -13.55 26.72
N TRP A 23 5.29 -12.67 25.71
CA TRP A 23 4.29 -12.79 24.65
C TRP A 23 4.48 -14.06 23.84
N ILE A 24 5.73 -14.41 23.52
CA ILE A 24 6.06 -15.65 22.79
C ILE A 24 5.75 -16.88 23.64
N GLU A 25 6.11 -16.88 24.93
CA GLU A 25 5.87 -18.00 25.84
C GLU A 25 4.38 -18.25 26.10
N LYS A 26 3.57 -17.19 26.12
CA LYS A 26 2.11 -17.28 26.25
C LYS A 26 1.40 -17.61 24.93
N GLY A 27 2.12 -17.63 23.80
CA GLY A 27 1.55 -17.85 22.48
C GLY A 27 0.77 -16.66 21.90
N GLU A 28 0.83 -15.50 22.57
CA GLU A 28 0.23 -14.25 22.08
C GLU A 28 0.95 -13.77 20.81
N LEU A 29 2.28 -13.90 20.77
CA LEU A 29 3.12 -13.63 19.60
C LEU A 29 3.73 -14.93 19.10
N LYS A 30 3.37 -15.34 17.88
CA LYS A 30 3.92 -16.56 17.27
C LYS A 30 5.40 -16.38 16.92
N GLY A 31 6.28 -17.08 17.65
CA GLY A 31 7.71 -17.13 17.38
C GLY A 31 8.19 -18.55 17.14
N PHE A 32 9.39 -18.71 16.60
CA PHE A 32 10.08 -19.99 16.42
C PHE A 32 11.54 -19.89 16.84
N LYS A 33 12.17 -21.03 17.11
CA LYS A 33 13.60 -21.13 17.46
C LYS A 33 14.38 -21.71 16.30
N LEU A 34 15.52 -21.09 15.99
CA LEU A 34 16.45 -21.68 15.02
C LEU A 34 17.16 -22.89 15.63
N PRO A 35 17.35 -23.99 14.87
CA PRO A 35 18.13 -25.13 15.32
C PRO A 35 19.55 -24.70 15.74
N GLY A 36 20.01 -25.12 16.91
CA GLY A 36 21.36 -24.87 17.41
C GLY A 36 21.61 -23.52 18.08
N ARG A 37 20.69 -22.57 18.03
CA ARG A 37 20.76 -21.26 18.73
C ARG A 37 19.44 -20.98 19.43
N GLY A 38 19.46 -20.86 20.75
CA GLY A 38 18.27 -20.72 21.59
C GLY A 38 17.47 -19.42 21.48
N ASN A 39 17.77 -18.54 20.50
CA ASN A 39 17.10 -17.25 20.35
C ASN A 39 15.79 -17.38 19.60
N ASN A 40 14.73 -16.81 20.16
CA ASN A 40 13.43 -16.70 19.49
C ASN A 40 13.53 -15.78 18.27
N ARG A 41 12.84 -16.19 17.21
CA ARG A 41 12.62 -15.42 15.98
C ARG A 41 11.13 -15.26 15.73
N VAL A 42 10.73 -14.13 15.19
CA VAL A 42 9.36 -13.83 14.79
C VAL A 42 9.38 -13.52 13.31
N SER A 43 8.51 -14.13 12.53
CA SER A 43 8.35 -13.74 11.13
C SER A 43 7.70 -12.38 11.02
N GLU A 44 7.99 -11.66 9.95
CA GLU A 44 7.37 -10.36 9.65
C GLU A 44 5.84 -10.44 9.69
N GLU A 45 5.27 -11.45 9.05
CA GLU A 45 3.84 -11.72 9.06
C GLU A 45 3.26 -11.87 10.48
N ASN A 46 3.89 -12.69 11.33
CA ASN A 46 3.43 -12.89 12.70
C ASN A 46 3.54 -11.61 13.54
N LEU A 47 4.56 -10.78 13.27
CA LEU A 47 4.73 -9.50 13.96
C LEU A 47 3.65 -8.50 13.52
N ILE A 48 3.38 -8.37 12.23
CA ILE A 48 2.33 -7.51 11.69
C ILE A 48 0.95 -7.93 12.23
N ASN A 49 0.63 -9.21 12.21
CA ASN A 49 -0.63 -9.74 12.74
C ASN A 49 -0.78 -9.46 14.24
N PHE A 50 0.29 -9.61 15.01
CA PHE A 50 0.30 -9.29 16.44
C PHE A 50 0.05 -7.81 16.70
N LEU A 51 0.75 -6.91 15.97
CA LEU A 51 0.59 -5.46 16.12
C LEU A 51 -0.84 -5.02 15.79
N LYS A 52 -1.42 -5.54 14.69
CA LYS A 52 -2.82 -5.28 14.29
C LYS A 52 -3.82 -5.80 15.34
N ALA A 53 -3.63 -6.99 15.87
CA ALA A 53 -4.53 -7.59 16.87
C ALA A 53 -4.54 -6.86 18.22
N HIS A 54 -3.51 -6.06 18.48
CA HIS A 54 -3.38 -5.29 19.73
C HIS A 54 -3.48 -3.78 19.52
N ASP A 55 -3.96 -3.31 18.35
CA ASP A 55 -4.09 -1.90 17.98
C ASP A 55 -2.78 -1.10 18.16
N ILE A 56 -1.63 -1.76 17.96
CA ILE A 56 -0.31 -1.12 18.01
C ILE A 56 -0.01 -0.58 16.61
N PRO A 57 0.30 0.74 16.45
CA PRO A 57 0.66 1.31 15.16
C PRO A 57 1.80 0.54 14.50
N LEU A 58 1.66 0.25 13.21
CA LEU A 58 2.71 -0.39 12.42
C LEU A 58 3.85 0.62 12.19
N PRO A 59 5.08 0.33 12.64
CA PRO A 59 6.24 1.18 12.34
C PRO A 59 6.60 1.11 10.85
N GLU A 60 7.16 2.20 10.33
CA GLU A 60 7.57 2.34 8.92
C GLU A 60 8.50 1.21 8.45
N GLU A 61 9.34 0.67 9.34
CA GLU A 61 10.29 -0.41 9.02
C GLU A 61 9.62 -1.76 8.71
N LEU A 62 8.35 -1.93 9.07
CA LEU A 62 7.57 -3.13 8.80
C LEU A 62 6.75 -3.05 7.53
N PHE A 63 6.73 -1.90 6.87
CA PHE A 63 6.16 -1.80 5.53
C PHE A 63 7.18 -2.33 4.51
N SER A 64 6.78 -3.27 3.67
CA SER A 64 7.55 -3.54 2.46
C SER A 64 7.60 -2.27 1.61
N PRO A 65 8.70 -2.03 0.87
CA PRO A 65 8.78 -0.86 0.00
C PRO A 65 7.53 -0.75 -0.87
N GLY A 66 6.78 0.35 -0.70
CA GLY A 66 5.55 0.61 -1.45
C GLY A 66 4.22 0.20 -0.78
N GLU A 67 4.21 -0.63 0.27
CA GLU A 67 2.96 -1.11 0.90
C GLU A 67 2.08 -0.02 1.53
N ASN A 68 2.67 1.08 2.01
CA ASN A 68 1.95 2.25 2.54
C ASN A 68 2.06 3.46 1.61
N LEU A 69 2.60 3.26 0.41
CA LEU A 69 2.84 4.33 -0.54
C LEU A 69 1.69 4.45 -1.54
N ILE A 70 1.21 5.66 -1.72
CA ILE A 70 0.24 6.04 -2.74
C ILE A 70 0.92 6.96 -3.75
N LEU A 71 0.88 6.58 -5.03
CA LEU A 71 1.31 7.42 -6.12
C LEU A 71 0.11 8.26 -6.62
N ILE A 72 0.23 9.57 -6.57
CA ILE A 72 -0.78 10.52 -7.05
C ILE A 72 -0.37 10.97 -8.44
N VAL A 73 -1.21 10.68 -9.45
CA VAL A 73 -0.98 11.04 -10.85
C VAL A 73 -2.03 12.04 -11.30
N ASP A 74 -1.64 13.29 -11.39
CA ASP A 74 -2.53 14.41 -11.76
C ASP A 74 -1.66 15.57 -12.29
N ASP A 75 -1.95 16.07 -13.48
CA ASP A 75 -1.18 17.15 -14.12
C ASP A 75 -1.49 18.53 -13.53
N GLU A 76 -2.56 18.65 -12.75
CA GLU A 76 -2.87 19.86 -12.01
C GLU A 76 -2.19 19.87 -10.62
N PRO A 77 -1.14 20.70 -10.42
CA PRO A 77 -0.38 20.67 -9.15
C PRO A 77 -1.21 21.05 -7.92
N ALA A 78 -2.29 21.80 -8.10
CA ALA A 78 -3.18 22.20 -7.00
C ALA A 78 -4.03 21.00 -6.54
N ALA A 79 -4.59 20.24 -7.49
CA ALA A 79 -5.35 19.01 -7.23
C ALA A 79 -4.47 17.93 -6.60
N ALA A 80 -3.31 17.66 -7.19
CA ALA A 80 -2.34 16.69 -6.65
C ALA A 80 -1.94 17.01 -5.20
N ARG A 81 -1.64 18.27 -4.88
CA ARG A 81 -1.29 18.69 -3.51
C ARG A 81 -2.47 18.63 -2.55
N ALA A 82 -3.70 18.86 -3.01
CA ALA A 82 -4.90 18.70 -2.18
C ALA A 82 -5.09 17.23 -1.78
N ILE A 83 -5.02 16.30 -2.74
CA ILE A 83 -5.07 14.86 -2.51
C ILE A 83 -3.93 14.45 -1.55
N GLN A 84 -2.70 14.88 -1.83
CA GLN A 84 -1.53 14.57 -0.99
C GLN A 84 -1.75 14.98 0.47
N ARG A 85 -2.29 16.16 0.73
CA ARG A 85 -2.55 16.65 2.09
C ARG A 85 -3.54 15.76 2.82
N VAL A 86 -4.60 15.33 2.16
CA VAL A 86 -5.62 14.45 2.72
C VAL A 86 -5.03 13.08 3.07
N LEU A 87 -4.29 12.48 2.13
CA LEU A 87 -3.72 11.14 2.31
C LEU A 87 -2.61 11.13 3.37
N ARG A 88 -1.74 12.15 3.40
CA ARG A 88 -0.73 12.28 4.46
C ARG A 88 -1.35 12.52 5.83
N GLY A 89 -2.44 13.28 5.91
CA GLY A 89 -3.20 13.46 7.15
C GLY A 89 -3.80 12.16 7.69
N ALA A 90 -4.04 11.18 6.83
CA ALA A 90 -4.50 9.83 7.17
C ALA A 90 -3.35 8.82 7.41
N GLY A 91 -2.06 9.27 7.35
CA GLY A 91 -0.90 8.43 7.67
C GLY A 91 -0.29 7.69 6.48
N TYR A 92 -0.71 7.98 5.23
CA TYR A 92 -0.12 7.36 4.04
C TYR A 92 1.14 8.10 3.57
N GLU A 93 2.12 7.35 3.08
CA GLU A 93 3.20 7.91 2.28
C GLU A 93 2.68 8.28 0.89
N THR A 94 3.17 9.38 0.33
CA THR A 94 2.69 9.83 -0.97
C THR A 94 3.82 10.34 -1.86
N LYS A 95 3.72 10.03 -3.15
CA LYS A 95 4.52 10.66 -4.22
C LYS A 95 3.57 11.23 -5.26
N ILE A 96 3.98 12.29 -5.95
CA ILE A 96 3.23 12.91 -7.04
C ILE A 96 3.98 12.68 -8.33
N ALA A 97 3.24 12.33 -9.37
CA ALA A 97 3.66 12.36 -10.76
C ALA A 97 2.75 13.35 -11.52
N VAL A 98 3.32 14.23 -12.31
CA VAL A 98 2.58 15.29 -13.01
C VAL A 98 2.25 14.93 -14.47
N ASN A 99 2.64 13.74 -14.89
CA ASN A 99 2.35 13.19 -16.22
C ASN A 99 2.52 11.67 -16.24
N GLY A 100 2.06 11.03 -17.31
CA GLY A 100 2.11 9.58 -17.42
C GLY A 100 3.51 8.99 -17.55
N PHE A 101 4.49 9.74 -18.11
CA PHE A 101 5.88 9.27 -18.17
C PHE A 101 6.50 9.18 -16.78
N GLU A 102 6.34 10.23 -15.97
CA GLU A 102 6.80 10.24 -14.57
C GLU A 102 6.07 9.17 -13.75
N ALA A 103 4.76 8.99 -13.97
CA ALA A 103 4.00 7.94 -13.35
C ALA A 103 4.58 6.54 -13.64
N GLY A 104 4.87 6.22 -14.90
CA GLY A 104 5.48 4.95 -15.29
C GLY A 104 6.84 4.70 -14.64
N LEU A 105 7.69 5.73 -14.57
CA LEU A 105 8.99 5.67 -13.90
C LEU A 105 8.84 5.39 -12.40
N LEU A 106 8.01 6.17 -11.70
CA LEU A 106 7.80 6.04 -10.26
C LEU A 106 7.09 4.73 -9.89
N LEU A 107 6.14 4.26 -10.71
CA LEU A 107 5.51 2.95 -10.54
C LEU A 107 6.54 1.82 -10.53
N THR A 108 7.45 1.83 -11.51
CA THR A 108 8.48 0.79 -11.64
C THR A 108 9.49 0.82 -10.49
N GLN A 109 9.88 2.01 -10.04
CA GLN A 109 10.88 2.20 -8.99
C GLN A 109 10.33 1.95 -7.58
N LEU A 110 9.12 2.44 -7.31
CA LEU A 110 8.58 2.51 -5.95
C LEU A 110 7.54 1.42 -5.66
N LYS A 111 6.94 0.83 -6.68
CA LYS A 111 5.90 -0.21 -6.58
C LYS A 111 4.82 0.15 -5.54
N PRO A 112 4.12 1.29 -5.68
CA PRO A 112 3.16 1.75 -4.70
C PRO A 112 2.00 0.76 -4.55
N ALA A 113 1.42 0.65 -3.37
CA ALA A 113 0.25 -0.18 -3.12
C ALA A 113 -0.97 0.31 -3.91
N VAL A 114 -1.15 1.63 -3.96
CA VAL A 114 -2.25 2.29 -4.68
C VAL A 114 -1.69 3.42 -5.55
N MET A 115 -2.29 3.60 -6.73
CA MET A 115 -2.13 4.77 -7.59
C MET A 115 -3.48 5.47 -7.72
N THR A 116 -3.54 6.77 -7.45
CA THR A 116 -4.66 7.62 -7.91
C THR A 116 -4.32 8.19 -9.26
N LEU A 117 -5.27 8.24 -10.19
CA LEU A 117 -5.03 8.61 -11.58
C LEU A 117 -6.13 9.53 -12.12
N ASP A 118 -5.77 10.72 -12.57
CA ASP A 118 -6.66 11.50 -13.44
C ASP A 118 -6.60 10.95 -14.88
N LEU A 119 -7.75 10.86 -15.54
CA LEU A 119 -7.83 10.46 -16.94
C LEU A 119 -7.53 11.63 -17.89
N ASN A 120 -7.76 12.86 -17.46
CA ASN A 120 -7.70 14.05 -18.31
C ASN A 120 -6.33 14.76 -18.22
N MET A 121 -5.27 14.05 -18.57
CA MET A 121 -3.92 14.62 -18.58
C MET A 121 -3.44 14.88 -20.02
N PRO A 122 -2.77 16.01 -20.32
CA PRO A 122 -2.21 16.26 -21.64
C PRO A 122 -1.04 15.32 -21.93
N GLY A 123 -0.98 14.81 -23.15
CA GLY A 123 0.14 14.01 -23.69
C GLY A 123 -0.05 12.51 -23.56
N LEU A 124 -0.17 11.93 -22.40
CA LEU A 124 -0.47 10.51 -22.21
C LEU A 124 -1.86 10.37 -21.59
N ASN A 125 -2.74 9.65 -22.29
CA ASN A 125 -4.09 9.39 -21.82
C ASN A 125 -4.04 8.48 -20.56
N GLY A 126 -4.83 8.79 -19.53
CA GLY A 126 -4.92 7.95 -18.34
C GLY A 126 -5.29 6.49 -18.62
N GLU A 127 -6.08 6.23 -19.68
CA GLU A 127 -6.42 4.87 -20.14
C GLU A 127 -5.16 4.08 -20.57
N ASP A 128 -4.17 4.75 -21.18
CA ASP A 128 -2.89 4.12 -21.56
C ASP A 128 -2.05 3.76 -20.32
N VAL A 129 -2.10 4.59 -19.27
CA VAL A 129 -1.44 4.29 -17.99
C VAL A 129 -2.04 3.05 -17.34
N ILE A 130 -3.38 2.92 -17.31
CA ILE A 130 -4.06 1.73 -16.78
C ILE A 130 -3.61 0.50 -17.56
N SER A 131 -3.67 0.56 -18.89
CA SER A 131 -3.26 -0.54 -19.76
C SER A 131 -1.81 -0.94 -19.52
N TYR A 132 -0.89 0.02 -19.42
CA TYR A 132 0.51 -0.25 -19.11
C TYR A 132 0.68 -0.99 -17.79
N VAL A 133 0.04 -0.51 -16.72
CA VAL A 133 0.14 -1.13 -15.38
C VAL A 133 -0.39 -2.56 -15.39
N ARG A 134 -1.46 -2.84 -16.12
CA ARG A 134 -2.08 -4.18 -16.16
C ARG A 134 -1.34 -5.18 -17.04
N HIS A 135 -0.54 -4.72 -18.00
CA HIS A 135 0.29 -5.59 -18.84
C HIS A 135 1.73 -5.77 -18.34
N ALA A 136 2.14 -5.01 -17.32
CA ALA A 136 3.47 -5.12 -16.74
C ALA A 136 3.45 -6.06 -15.53
N ASP A 137 4.02 -7.27 -15.66
CA ASP A 137 4.01 -8.34 -14.64
C ASP A 137 4.43 -7.86 -13.24
N ASN A 138 5.36 -6.91 -13.16
CA ASN A 138 5.89 -6.38 -11.90
C ASN A 138 5.04 -5.25 -11.28
N LEU A 139 3.97 -4.80 -11.94
CA LEU A 139 3.08 -3.71 -11.51
C LEU A 139 1.63 -4.14 -11.29
N ILE A 140 1.28 -5.38 -11.61
CA ILE A 140 -0.08 -5.93 -11.48
C ILE A 140 -0.63 -5.82 -10.04
N SER A 141 0.23 -5.81 -9.04
CA SER A 141 -0.17 -5.69 -7.63
C SER A 141 -0.61 -4.28 -7.24
N SER A 142 -0.19 -3.23 -7.95
CA SER A 142 -0.61 -1.86 -7.67
C SER A 142 -2.08 -1.66 -8.00
N ARG A 143 -2.87 -1.18 -7.02
CA ARG A 143 -4.29 -0.85 -7.21
C ARG A 143 -4.43 0.50 -7.87
N ILE A 144 -5.44 0.65 -8.72
CA ILE A 144 -5.69 1.89 -9.48
C ILE A 144 -7.05 2.45 -9.06
N LEU A 145 -7.03 3.64 -8.46
CA LEU A 145 -8.19 4.48 -8.22
C LEU A 145 -8.22 5.63 -9.22
N VAL A 146 -9.18 5.61 -10.12
CA VAL A 146 -9.39 6.71 -11.06
C VAL A 146 -10.12 7.85 -10.36
N LEU A 147 -9.58 9.07 -10.45
CA LEU A 147 -10.17 10.30 -9.91
C LEU A 147 -10.36 11.28 -11.08
N SER A 148 -11.53 11.31 -11.70
CA SER A 148 -11.70 12.13 -12.91
C SER A 148 -13.07 12.81 -13.02
N GLY A 149 -13.09 13.99 -13.64
CA GLY A 149 -14.32 14.68 -14.08
C GLY A 149 -14.82 14.20 -15.45
N ALA A 150 -14.30 13.07 -15.96
CA ALA A 150 -14.72 12.50 -17.22
C ALA A 150 -16.16 11.95 -17.16
N SER A 151 -16.75 11.69 -18.33
CA SER A 151 -18.10 11.12 -18.43
C SER A 151 -18.17 9.71 -17.83
N ASP A 152 -19.35 9.28 -17.41
CA ASP A 152 -19.60 7.92 -16.89
C ASP A 152 -19.11 6.85 -17.88
N ALA A 153 -19.28 7.05 -19.18
CA ALA A 153 -18.76 6.16 -20.20
C ALA A 153 -17.23 6.04 -20.21
N ALA A 154 -16.50 7.11 -19.86
CA ALA A 154 -15.05 7.05 -19.72
C ALA A 154 -14.63 6.32 -18.43
N LEU A 155 -15.34 6.52 -17.35
CA LEU A 155 -15.11 5.78 -16.10
C LEU A 155 -15.39 4.27 -16.27
N GLU A 156 -16.47 3.91 -16.97
CA GLU A 156 -16.75 2.51 -17.32
C GLU A 156 -15.64 1.88 -18.19
N ARG A 157 -15.08 2.63 -19.13
CA ARG A 157 -13.93 2.15 -19.92
C ARG A 157 -12.71 1.94 -19.05
N ALA A 158 -12.43 2.85 -18.14
CA ALA A 158 -11.31 2.71 -17.19
C ALA A 158 -11.43 1.43 -16.37
N VAL A 159 -12.63 1.10 -15.87
CA VAL A 159 -12.88 -0.17 -15.15
C VAL A 159 -12.65 -1.37 -16.07
N LYS A 160 -13.14 -1.35 -17.31
CA LYS A 160 -12.92 -2.44 -18.28
C LYS A 160 -11.44 -2.63 -18.63
N LEU A 161 -10.64 -1.57 -18.61
CA LEU A 161 -9.20 -1.60 -18.81
C LEU A 161 -8.42 -2.09 -17.56
N GLY A 162 -9.10 -2.20 -16.43
CA GLY A 162 -8.52 -2.76 -15.21
C GLY A 162 -8.31 -1.78 -14.06
N ALA A 163 -8.96 -0.61 -14.05
CA ALA A 163 -9.04 0.20 -12.85
C ALA A 163 -9.81 -0.58 -11.76
N ASP A 164 -9.30 -0.55 -10.53
CA ASP A 164 -9.92 -1.27 -9.41
C ASP A 164 -11.11 -0.50 -8.84
N SER A 165 -11.09 0.84 -8.92
CA SER A 165 -12.19 1.70 -8.53
C SER A 165 -12.14 3.04 -9.27
N CYS A 166 -13.27 3.74 -9.30
CA CYS A 166 -13.41 5.08 -9.87
C CYS A 166 -14.18 5.99 -8.91
N LEU A 167 -13.76 7.25 -8.83
CA LEU A 167 -14.43 8.29 -8.08
C LEU A 167 -14.55 9.54 -8.96
N SER A 168 -15.80 10.00 -9.18
CA SER A 168 -16.10 11.14 -10.04
C SER A 168 -15.80 12.46 -9.32
N LYS A 169 -15.12 13.40 -9.98
CA LYS A 169 -14.94 14.79 -9.50
C LYS A 169 -16.24 15.59 -9.75
N PRO A 170 -16.76 16.40 -8.78
CA PRO A 170 -16.20 16.63 -7.44
C PRO A 170 -16.55 15.52 -6.43
N TYR A 171 -15.62 15.17 -5.56
CA TYR A 171 -15.81 14.22 -4.46
C TYR A 171 -15.45 14.87 -3.11
N VAL A 172 -15.90 14.27 -2.01
CA VAL A 172 -15.51 14.69 -0.67
C VAL A 172 -14.34 13.85 -0.13
N ASN A 173 -13.55 14.42 0.77
CA ASN A 173 -12.34 13.77 1.30
C ASN A 173 -12.63 12.41 1.97
N SER A 174 -13.79 12.27 2.62
CA SER A 174 -14.20 11.00 3.25
C SER A 174 -14.45 9.88 2.24
N GLU A 175 -14.95 10.20 1.05
CA GLU A 175 -15.13 9.22 -0.03
C GLU A 175 -13.76 8.77 -0.58
N LEU A 176 -12.85 9.72 -0.80
CA LEU A 176 -11.48 9.41 -1.22
C LEU A 176 -10.79 8.47 -0.21
N LEU A 177 -10.81 8.81 1.08
CA LEU A 177 -10.19 8.01 2.12
C LEU A 177 -10.81 6.61 2.20
N LYS A 178 -12.13 6.50 2.14
CA LYS A 178 -12.83 5.21 2.16
C LYS A 178 -12.40 4.31 0.98
N GLN A 179 -12.30 4.87 -0.23
CA GLN A 179 -11.87 4.12 -1.40
C GLN A 179 -10.40 3.66 -1.27
N ILE A 180 -9.53 4.53 -0.77
CA ILE A 180 -8.12 4.19 -0.52
C ILE A 180 -8.00 3.07 0.53
N GLU A 181 -8.70 3.16 1.65
CA GLU A 181 -8.69 2.12 2.69
C GLU A 181 -9.10 0.76 2.12
N GLN A 182 -10.20 0.70 1.37
CA GLN A 182 -10.66 -0.54 0.72
C GLN A 182 -9.61 -1.12 -0.24
N LEU A 183 -8.96 -0.29 -1.04
CA LEU A 183 -7.93 -0.75 -1.97
C LEU A 183 -6.65 -1.21 -1.26
N MET A 184 -6.29 -0.57 -0.16
CA MET A 184 -5.14 -0.96 0.67
C MET A 184 -5.35 -2.31 1.34
N GLU A 185 -6.54 -2.60 1.87
CA GLU A 185 -6.90 -3.91 2.45
C GLU A 185 -6.77 -5.04 1.43
N HIS A 186 -7.32 -4.87 0.23
CA HIS A 186 -7.24 -5.87 -0.84
C HIS A 186 -5.82 -6.05 -1.41
N SER A 187 -4.95 -5.05 -1.30
CA SER A 187 -3.53 -5.20 -1.67
C SER A 187 -2.79 -6.13 -0.72
N GLN A 188 -3.13 -6.12 0.56
CA GLN A 188 -2.51 -6.96 1.58
C GLN A 188 -2.96 -8.44 1.49
N GLU A 189 -4.20 -8.71 1.10
CA GLU A 189 -4.72 -10.09 0.94
C GLU A 189 -4.03 -10.86 -0.18
N LYS A 190 -3.78 -10.23 -1.33
CA LYS A 190 -3.06 -10.86 -2.46
C LYS A 190 -1.62 -11.23 -2.14
N LEU A 191 -0.91 -10.41 -1.36
CA LEU A 191 0.46 -10.71 -0.93
C LEU A 191 0.53 -11.93 -0.01
N THR A 192 -0.50 -12.14 0.82
CA THR A 192 -0.59 -13.32 1.70
C THR A 192 -0.94 -14.60 0.94
N GLU A 193 -1.74 -14.55 -0.12
CA GLU A 193 -2.07 -15.71 -0.95
C GLU A 193 -0.88 -16.17 -1.82
N THR A 194 -0.14 -15.26 -2.40
CA THR A 194 1.07 -15.58 -3.21
C THR A 194 2.17 -16.18 -2.35
N SER A 195 2.29 -15.78 -1.07
CA SER A 195 3.25 -16.38 -0.12
C SER A 195 2.84 -17.77 0.39
N ARG A 196 1.59 -18.18 0.22
CA ARG A 196 1.09 -19.52 0.59
C ARG A 196 1.22 -20.55 -0.54
N ALA A 197 1.49 -20.11 -1.75
CA ALA A 197 1.56 -20.97 -2.95
C ALA A 197 3.00 -21.38 -3.34
N ILE A 198 4.01 -21.00 -2.54
CA ILE A 198 5.43 -21.37 -2.67
C ILE A 198 5.86 -22.12 -1.40
#